data_e596be3a9fafc349928390f6f9f56183
#
_entry.id   e596be3a9fafc349928390f6f9f56183
#
_cell.length_a   1.000
_cell.length_b   1.000
_cell.length_c   1.000
_cell.angle_alpha   90.00
_cell.angle_beta   90.00
_cell.angle_gamma   90.00
#
_symmetry.space_group_name_H-M   'P 1'
#
loop_
_entity.id
_entity.type
_entity.pdbx_description
1 polymer ?
#
loop_
_entity_poly.entity_id
_entity_poly.type
_entity_poly.pdbx_seq_one_letter_code
_entity_poly.pdbx_strand_id
1 'polypeptide(L)'
;MGGRFKRLPTGGLRVLACVAVLAAAAGGATEGERIAYGGPVTSHDRVTFAVVGEVARPPIGWVEFCVEYRPECNSKPSAPRDVVLTPKAWSDMVKVNNWANDNIKPLTDLEHWGVVERWNYPDDGYGDCEDYVLLKRRMLMQAGWPREALLITVVRDKKGDGHAVLTVKTNRGEFVLDNQEPQVLAWTKTGYRFVKRQSQSDPNVWVALGEPQGAPATVSAR
;
A
#
# COMPACT_ATOMS: atom_id res chain seq x y z
N MET A 1 -2.23 34.73 -61.62
CA MET A 1 -3.68 34.60 -61.84
C MET A 1 -4.28 34.37 -60.45
N GLY A 2 -4.82 35.28 -59.77
CA GLY A 2 -5.74 36.35 -60.09
C GLY A 2 -7.07 36.09 -59.39
N GLY A 3 -7.30 36.82 -58.34
CA GLY A 3 -8.60 37.31 -57.92
C GLY A 3 -9.33 36.42 -56.90
N ARG A 4 -10.02 36.91 -55.92
CA ARG A 4 -10.66 38.21 -55.66
C ARG A 4 -11.08 38.26 -54.19
N PHE A 5 -10.74 39.31 -53.52
CA PHE A 5 -11.40 39.81 -52.31
C PHE A 5 -12.89 40.10 -52.53
N LYS A 6 -13.75 39.71 -51.61
CA LYS A 6 -15.08 40.37 -51.45
C LYS A 6 -15.26 40.82 -50.03
N ARG A 7 -15.58 42.13 -49.95
CA ARG A 7 -15.81 42.96 -48.77
C ARG A 7 -17.19 42.71 -48.15
N LEU A 8 -17.23 43.02 -46.88
CA LEU A 8 -18.35 43.18 -45.94
C LEU A 8 -19.55 44.01 -46.49
N PRO A 9 -20.66 43.93 -45.77
CA PRO A 9 -21.29 45.19 -45.31
C PRO A 9 -21.52 45.26 -43.82
N THR A 10 -21.27 46.46 -43.34
CA THR A 10 -21.61 47.04 -42.05
C THR A 10 -23.13 47.26 -41.92
N GLY A 11 -23.64 47.08 -40.70
CA GLY A 11 -25.00 47.54 -40.43
C GLY A 11 -25.52 47.19 -39.04
N GLY A 12 -25.64 48.21 -38.18
CA GLY A 12 -26.79 48.33 -37.34
C GLY A 12 -26.61 48.20 -35.84
N LEU A 13 -26.18 49.26 -35.23
CA LEU A 13 -26.31 49.59 -33.79
C LEU A 13 -27.78 49.59 -33.37
N ARG A 14 -28.21 48.71 -32.47
CA ARG A 14 -29.44 48.88 -31.69
C ARG A 14 -29.14 48.71 -30.20
N VAL A 15 -29.15 49.82 -29.55
CA VAL A 15 -29.17 49.96 -28.07
C VAL A 15 -30.56 49.53 -27.61
N LEU A 16 -30.63 48.48 -26.79
CA LEU A 16 -31.79 48.22 -25.95
C LEU A 16 -31.32 48.13 -24.49
N ALA A 17 -31.74 49.06 -23.73
CA ALA A 17 -31.66 49.04 -22.29
C ALA A 17 -32.63 47.98 -21.75
N CYS A 18 -32.16 47.05 -20.96
CA CYS A 18 -33.01 46.20 -20.13
C CYS A 18 -32.46 46.12 -18.70
N VAL A 19 -33.19 46.75 -17.87
CA VAL A 19 -33.52 46.54 -16.44
C VAL A 19 -32.70 45.47 -15.72
N ALA A 20 -31.93 45.89 -14.73
CA ALA A 20 -31.30 45.03 -13.74
C ALA A 20 -32.37 44.44 -12.81
N VAL A 21 -32.50 43.13 -12.87
CA VAL A 21 -33.15 42.33 -11.84
C VAL A 21 -32.02 41.72 -10.99
N LEU A 22 -31.87 42.21 -9.78
CA LEU A 22 -31.04 41.60 -8.75
C LEU A 22 -31.72 40.28 -8.31
N ALA A 23 -31.29 39.14 -8.85
CA ALA A 23 -31.56 37.85 -8.26
C ALA A 23 -30.40 37.51 -7.33
N ALA A 24 -30.68 37.53 -6.03
CA ALA A 24 -29.79 36.99 -5.02
C ALA A 24 -29.64 35.46 -5.26
N ALA A 25 -28.58 35.05 -5.91
CA ALA A 25 -28.20 33.65 -5.98
C ALA A 25 -27.54 33.29 -4.65
N ALA A 26 -28.29 32.59 -3.81
CA ALA A 26 -27.71 31.84 -2.68
C ALA A 26 -26.65 30.91 -3.23
N GLY A 27 -25.39 31.18 -2.91
CA GLY A 27 -24.28 30.33 -3.23
C GLY A 27 -24.44 29.01 -2.50
N GLY A 28 -24.90 27.99 -3.20
CA GLY A 28 -24.74 26.61 -2.77
C GLY A 28 -23.25 26.27 -2.83
N ALA A 29 -22.58 26.26 -1.69
CA ALA A 29 -21.31 25.67 -1.54
C ALA A 29 -21.49 24.16 -1.86
N THR A 30 -20.89 23.70 -2.96
CA THR A 30 -20.71 22.28 -3.20
C THR A 30 -19.88 21.75 -2.04
N GLU A 31 -20.51 20.98 -1.17
CA GLU A 31 -19.83 20.15 -0.18
C GLU A 31 -18.89 19.24 -0.94
N GLY A 32 -17.62 19.63 -1.03
CA GLY A 32 -16.55 18.73 -1.36
C GLY A 32 -16.60 17.62 -0.32
N GLU A 33 -16.76 16.42 -0.79
CA GLU A 33 -16.74 15.18 -0.03
C GLU A 33 -15.52 15.18 0.89
N ARG A 34 -15.72 15.64 2.12
CA ARG A 34 -14.73 15.52 3.19
C ARG A 34 -14.68 14.05 3.52
N ILE A 35 -13.66 13.37 2.97
CA ILE A 35 -13.27 12.06 3.49
C ILE A 35 -13.06 12.28 4.98
N ALA A 36 -13.96 11.75 5.79
CA ALA A 36 -13.97 11.93 7.23
C ALA A 36 -12.77 11.22 7.86
N TYR A 37 -11.63 11.90 7.89
CA TYR A 37 -10.55 11.59 8.80
C TYR A 37 -10.92 12.19 10.16
N GLY A 38 -11.45 11.35 11.07
CA GLY A 38 -11.51 11.77 12.45
C GLY A 38 -12.89 11.78 13.11
N GLY A 39 -13.48 10.59 13.23
CA GLY A 39 -14.19 10.31 14.48
C GLY A 39 -13.16 10.20 15.62
N PRO A 40 -13.55 10.44 16.89
CA PRO A 40 -12.65 10.24 18.02
C PRO A 40 -12.17 8.79 17.99
N VAL A 41 -10.84 8.60 17.80
CA VAL A 41 -10.21 7.29 17.83
C VAL A 41 -10.40 6.76 19.25
N THR A 42 -11.36 5.86 19.42
CA THR A 42 -11.54 5.17 20.68
C THR A 42 -10.28 4.36 20.98
N SER A 43 -9.97 4.11 22.24
CA SER A 43 -8.76 3.38 22.65
C SER A 43 -8.61 2.00 22.00
N HIS A 44 -9.68 1.46 21.41
CA HIS A 44 -9.71 0.20 20.67
C HIS A 44 -9.26 0.30 19.19
N ASP A 45 -9.16 1.50 18.63
CA ASP A 45 -8.79 1.73 17.22
C ASP A 45 -7.34 2.17 17.02
N ARG A 46 -6.52 2.14 18.08
CA ARG A 46 -5.09 2.45 17.92
C ARG A 46 -4.43 1.31 17.14
N VAL A 47 -3.97 1.63 15.95
CA VAL A 47 -3.04 0.77 15.24
C VAL A 47 -1.79 0.66 16.10
N THR A 48 -1.42 -0.56 16.47
CA THR A 48 -0.28 -0.83 17.34
C THR A 48 0.91 -1.28 16.50
N PHE A 49 2.02 -1.52 17.16
CA PHE A 49 3.21 -2.14 16.59
C PHE A 49 3.28 -3.61 16.99
N ALA A 50 3.65 -4.47 16.06
CA ALA A 50 3.89 -5.87 16.37
C ALA A 50 5.09 -6.02 17.31
N VAL A 51 4.98 -6.93 18.26
CA VAL A 51 6.08 -7.26 19.15
C VAL A 51 7.12 -8.06 18.40
N VAL A 52 8.33 -7.54 18.36
CA VAL A 52 9.47 -8.17 17.70
C VAL A 52 10.13 -9.13 18.68
N GLY A 53 10.26 -10.39 18.30
CA GLY A 53 10.93 -11.43 19.07
C GLY A 53 12.38 -11.65 18.62
N GLU A 54 12.84 -12.88 18.79
CA GLU A 54 14.20 -13.28 18.45
C GLU A 54 14.47 -13.33 16.96
N VAL A 55 15.76 -13.40 16.61
CA VAL A 55 16.20 -13.63 15.22
C VAL A 55 15.65 -14.96 14.72
N ALA A 56 15.07 -14.92 13.53
CA ALA A 56 14.49 -16.07 12.85
C ALA A 56 15.24 -16.37 11.54
N ARG A 57 15.12 -17.60 11.06
CA ARG A 57 15.67 -17.95 9.75
C ARG A 57 14.87 -17.26 8.63
N PRO A 58 15.52 -16.66 7.62
CA PRO A 58 14.83 -16.14 6.46
C PRO A 58 14.03 -17.24 5.74
N PRO A 59 12.99 -16.90 4.96
CA PRO A 59 12.41 -17.82 3.97
C PRO A 59 13.47 -18.27 2.97
N ILE A 60 13.35 -19.49 2.47
CA ILE A 60 14.31 -19.97 1.46
C ILE A 60 14.21 -19.15 0.18
N GLY A 61 12.99 -18.80 -0.25
CA GLY A 61 12.77 -17.94 -1.42
C GLY A 61 13.46 -16.58 -1.31
N TRP A 62 13.52 -15.95 -0.10
CA TRP A 62 14.31 -14.73 0.08
C TRP A 62 15.81 -14.97 -0.11
N VAL A 63 16.33 -16.10 0.38
CA VAL A 63 17.77 -16.43 0.22
C VAL A 63 18.12 -16.62 -1.26
N GLU A 64 17.28 -17.32 -2.01
CA GLU A 64 17.44 -17.53 -3.44
C GLU A 64 17.25 -16.26 -4.26
N PHE A 65 16.26 -15.45 -3.91
CA PHE A 65 16.05 -14.11 -4.48
C PHE A 65 17.30 -13.24 -4.34
N CYS A 66 17.98 -13.29 -3.20
CA CYS A 66 19.21 -12.53 -2.97
C CYS A 66 20.40 -13.01 -3.84
N VAL A 67 20.40 -14.24 -4.31
CA VAL A 67 21.41 -14.73 -5.25
C VAL A 67 21.19 -14.13 -6.64
N GLU A 68 19.93 -14.04 -7.07
CA GLU A 68 19.55 -13.50 -8.38
C GLU A 68 19.53 -11.97 -8.38
N TYR A 69 18.93 -11.35 -7.36
CA TYR A 69 18.76 -9.90 -7.25
C TYR A 69 19.69 -9.29 -6.19
N ARG A 70 20.99 -9.52 -6.32
CA ARG A 70 22.02 -9.09 -5.36
C ARG A 70 21.90 -7.63 -4.89
N PRO A 71 21.58 -6.63 -5.74
CA PRO A 71 21.43 -5.24 -5.30
C PRO A 71 20.34 -5.04 -4.24
N GLU A 72 19.30 -5.89 -4.25
CA GLU A 72 18.20 -5.83 -3.27
C GLU A 72 18.64 -6.22 -1.85
N CYS A 73 19.66 -7.06 -1.75
CA CYS A 73 20.16 -7.63 -0.50
C CYS A 73 21.50 -7.03 -0.04
N ASN A 74 22.23 -6.36 -0.90
CA ASN A 74 23.54 -5.74 -0.58
C ASN A 74 23.41 -4.39 0.15
N SER A 75 22.36 -4.18 0.92
CA SER A 75 22.23 -2.97 1.71
C SER A 75 22.95 -3.09 3.04
N LYS A 76 23.61 -2.01 3.43
CA LYS A 76 24.19 -1.92 4.77
C LYS A 76 23.09 -1.75 5.80
N PRO A 77 23.28 -2.28 7.03
CA PRO A 77 22.40 -1.96 8.14
C PRO A 77 22.24 -0.44 8.31
N SER A 78 21.04 -0.01 8.60
CA SER A 78 20.68 1.41 8.77
C SER A 78 19.82 1.61 10.00
N ALA A 79 19.73 2.84 10.49
CA ALA A 79 18.84 3.16 11.59
C ALA A 79 17.38 2.94 11.18
N PRO A 80 16.54 2.36 12.06
CA PRO A 80 15.10 2.25 11.82
C PRO A 80 14.49 3.62 11.50
N ARG A 81 13.61 3.64 10.51
CA ARG A 81 12.93 4.86 10.07
C ARG A 81 11.51 4.55 9.65
N ASP A 82 10.56 5.10 10.41
CA ASP A 82 9.14 4.96 10.11
C ASP A 82 8.68 6.04 9.12
N VAL A 83 7.63 5.74 8.37
CA VAL A 83 6.98 6.72 7.50
C VAL A 83 6.08 7.63 8.33
N VAL A 84 6.15 8.93 8.11
CA VAL A 84 5.15 9.87 8.65
C VAL A 84 3.84 9.67 7.88
N LEU A 85 2.81 9.15 8.56
CA LEU A 85 1.53 8.87 7.95
C LEU A 85 0.75 10.17 7.71
N THR A 86 0.91 10.72 6.52
CA THR A 86 0.14 11.85 6.01
C THR A 86 -1.02 11.36 5.13
N PRO A 87 -2.02 12.20 4.79
CA PRO A 87 -3.05 11.83 3.80
C PRO A 87 -2.45 11.43 2.45
N LYS A 88 -1.36 12.07 2.03
CA LYS A 88 -0.62 11.68 0.82
C LYS A 88 0.00 10.28 0.96
N ALA A 89 0.69 10.02 2.06
CA ALA A 89 1.29 8.71 2.31
C ALA A 89 0.23 7.61 2.32
N TRP A 90 -0.91 7.84 2.97
CA TRP A 90 -2.03 6.91 2.93
C TRP A 90 -2.52 6.65 1.49
N SER A 91 -2.74 7.72 0.73
CA SER A 91 -3.16 7.61 -0.67
C SER A 91 -2.15 6.85 -1.53
N ASP A 92 -0.85 7.05 -1.31
CA ASP A 92 0.21 6.35 -2.04
C ASP A 92 0.19 4.82 -1.73
N MET A 93 0.04 4.43 -0.46
CA MET A 93 -0.12 3.02 -0.08
C MET A 93 -1.32 2.37 -0.78
N VAL A 94 -2.48 3.03 -0.72
CA VAL A 94 -3.72 2.51 -1.34
C VAL A 94 -3.55 2.38 -2.85
N LYS A 95 -2.97 3.38 -3.51
CA LYS A 95 -2.72 3.35 -4.96
C LYS A 95 -1.80 2.22 -5.36
N VAL A 96 -0.69 2.02 -4.62
CA VAL A 96 0.26 0.94 -4.91
C VAL A 96 -0.39 -0.42 -4.68
N ASN A 97 -1.13 -0.59 -3.57
CA ASN A 97 -1.84 -1.84 -3.30
C ASN A 97 -2.80 -2.19 -4.43
N ASN A 98 -3.69 -1.26 -4.77
CA ASN A 98 -4.70 -1.48 -5.81
C ASN A 98 -4.06 -1.70 -7.17
N TRP A 99 -3.06 -0.87 -7.54
CA TRP A 99 -2.41 -1.03 -8.82
C TRP A 99 -1.79 -2.42 -8.99
N ALA A 100 -1.05 -2.89 -7.99
CA ALA A 100 -0.45 -4.22 -8.06
C ALA A 100 -1.51 -5.32 -8.13
N ASN A 101 -2.57 -5.22 -7.30
CA ASN A 101 -3.64 -6.21 -7.28
C ASN A 101 -4.46 -6.25 -8.58
N ASP A 102 -4.60 -5.12 -9.27
CA ASP A 102 -5.37 -5.02 -10.52
C ASP A 102 -4.55 -5.43 -11.76
N ASN A 103 -3.22 -5.28 -11.72
CA ASN A 103 -2.38 -5.45 -12.91
C ASN A 103 -1.59 -6.77 -12.94
N ILE A 104 -1.38 -7.42 -11.80
CA ILE A 104 -0.75 -8.74 -11.72
C ILE A 104 -1.83 -9.80 -11.61
N LYS A 105 -1.67 -10.88 -12.36
CA LYS A 105 -2.57 -12.04 -12.33
C LYS A 105 -1.99 -13.09 -11.38
N PRO A 106 -2.80 -13.62 -10.44
CA PRO A 106 -2.32 -14.64 -9.53
C PRO A 106 -1.97 -15.92 -10.30
N LEU A 107 -0.77 -16.41 -10.09
CA LEU A 107 -0.27 -17.67 -10.63
C LEU A 107 0.78 -18.23 -9.66
N THR A 108 0.58 -19.46 -9.20
CA THR A 108 1.52 -20.07 -8.26
C THR A 108 2.85 -20.41 -8.96
N ASP A 109 3.93 -20.44 -8.20
CA ASP A 109 5.24 -20.82 -8.71
C ASP A 109 5.25 -22.20 -9.38
N LEU A 110 4.47 -23.12 -8.84
CA LEU A 110 4.35 -24.45 -9.42
C LEU A 110 3.71 -24.43 -10.81
N GLU A 111 2.68 -23.61 -11.01
CA GLU A 111 2.01 -23.44 -12.30
C GLU A 111 2.85 -22.61 -13.28
N HIS A 112 3.60 -21.63 -12.76
CA HIS A 112 4.35 -20.67 -13.56
C HIS A 112 5.73 -21.22 -13.97
N TRP A 113 6.47 -21.77 -13.01
CA TRP A 113 7.88 -22.15 -13.16
C TRP A 113 8.13 -23.68 -12.99
N GLY A 114 7.14 -24.43 -12.52
CA GLY A 114 7.29 -25.86 -12.21
C GLY A 114 8.10 -26.13 -10.93
N VAL A 115 8.28 -25.12 -10.08
CA VAL A 115 8.97 -25.20 -8.77
C VAL A 115 8.03 -24.83 -7.65
N VAL A 116 8.35 -25.20 -6.41
CA VAL A 116 7.45 -24.99 -5.28
C VAL A 116 7.50 -23.55 -4.74
N GLU A 117 8.63 -22.90 -4.89
CA GLU A 117 8.90 -21.57 -4.30
C GLU A 117 9.95 -20.85 -5.15
N ARG A 118 9.63 -19.66 -5.65
CA ARG A 118 10.56 -18.82 -6.41
C ARG A 118 10.18 -17.35 -6.32
N TRP A 119 10.82 -16.64 -5.47
CA TRP A 119 10.63 -15.20 -5.34
C TRP A 119 11.23 -14.45 -6.52
N ASN A 120 10.41 -13.73 -7.26
CA ASN A 120 10.85 -12.87 -8.35
C ASN A 120 9.98 -11.62 -8.50
N TYR A 121 10.40 -10.69 -9.32
CA TYR A 121 9.51 -9.62 -9.71
C TYR A 121 8.56 -10.10 -10.81
N PRO A 122 7.25 -9.80 -10.72
CA PRO A 122 6.23 -10.24 -11.68
C PRO A 122 6.26 -9.36 -12.94
N ASP A 123 7.43 -9.29 -13.62
CA ASP A 123 7.65 -8.40 -14.77
C ASP A 123 6.92 -8.88 -16.03
N ASP A 124 6.45 -10.11 -16.07
CA ASP A 124 5.60 -10.70 -17.12
C ASP A 124 4.10 -10.58 -16.81
N GLY A 125 3.73 -10.00 -15.66
CA GLY A 125 2.35 -9.77 -15.25
C GLY A 125 1.70 -10.93 -14.49
N TYR A 126 2.47 -11.94 -14.07
CA TYR A 126 2.02 -13.06 -13.26
C TYR A 126 2.87 -13.21 -11.99
N GLY A 127 2.29 -13.73 -10.92
CA GLY A 127 3.01 -14.01 -9.68
C GLY A 127 2.09 -14.44 -8.54
N ASP A 128 2.67 -14.89 -7.45
CA ASP A 128 1.95 -15.20 -6.23
C ASP A 128 2.26 -14.21 -5.08
N CYS A 129 2.01 -14.58 -3.83
CA CYS A 129 1.92 -13.61 -2.75
C CYS A 129 3.22 -12.79 -2.54
N GLU A 130 4.38 -13.44 -2.59
CA GLU A 130 5.67 -12.76 -2.39
C GLU A 130 6.06 -11.85 -3.55
N ASP A 131 5.70 -12.22 -4.78
CA ASP A 131 5.96 -11.41 -5.97
C ASP A 131 5.20 -10.08 -5.91
N TYR A 132 3.92 -10.12 -5.47
CA TYR A 132 3.16 -8.91 -5.18
C TYR A 132 3.82 -8.07 -4.10
N VAL A 133 4.34 -8.69 -3.04
CA VAL A 133 5.04 -7.98 -1.96
C VAL A 133 6.30 -7.29 -2.47
N LEU A 134 7.12 -8.01 -3.25
CA LEU A 134 8.34 -7.46 -3.85
C LEU A 134 8.02 -6.26 -4.77
N LEU A 135 7.00 -6.39 -5.62
CA LEU A 135 6.55 -5.34 -6.51
C LEU A 135 6.06 -4.10 -5.74
N LYS A 136 5.14 -4.26 -4.80
CA LYS A 136 4.61 -3.16 -3.98
C LYS A 136 5.72 -2.44 -3.23
N ARG A 137 6.66 -3.20 -2.66
CA ARG A 137 7.84 -2.66 -1.98
C ARG A 137 8.70 -1.84 -2.95
N ARG A 138 9.04 -2.39 -4.13
CA ARG A 138 9.81 -1.68 -5.19
C ARG A 138 9.13 -0.37 -5.59
N MET A 139 7.81 -0.38 -5.81
CA MET A 139 7.03 0.81 -6.19
C MET A 139 7.09 1.90 -5.11
N LEU A 140 6.91 1.55 -3.84
CA LEU A 140 6.98 2.50 -2.74
C LEU A 140 8.41 3.05 -2.57
N MET A 141 9.44 2.21 -2.70
CA MET A 141 10.84 2.66 -2.67
C MET A 141 11.15 3.63 -3.80
N GLN A 142 10.66 3.37 -5.02
CA GLN A 142 10.79 4.29 -6.16
C GLN A 142 10.04 5.62 -5.93
N ALA A 143 8.97 5.61 -5.15
CA ALA A 143 8.28 6.81 -4.70
C ALA A 143 9.00 7.55 -3.53
N GLY A 144 10.19 7.10 -3.15
CA GLY A 144 11.02 7.73 -2.12
C GLY A 144 10.74 7.26 -0.69
N TRP A 145 10.03 6.17 -0.51
CA TRP A 145 9.76 5.62 0.82
C TRP A 145 11.00 4.93 1.39
N PRO A 146 11.24 5.06 2.70
CA PRO A 146 12.38 4.41 3.33
C PRO A 146 12.18 2.90 3.35
N ARG A 147 13.20 2.18 2.90
CA ARG A 147 13.21 0.72 2.88
C ARG A 147 12.98 0.11 4.26
N GLU A 148 13.49 0.76 5.27
CA GLU A 148 13.40 0.37 6.67
C GLU A 148 11.96 0.33 7.18
N ALA A 149 11.04 1.02 6.51
CA ALA A 149 9.62 0.99 6.83
C ALA A 149 8.82 -0.05 6.00
N LEU A 150 9.44 -0.70 5.03
CA LEU A 150 8.79 -1.59 4.05
C LEU A 150 9.28 -3.03 4.27
N LEU A 151 8.60 -3.77 5.13
CA LEU A 151 9.07 -5.05 5.66
C LEU A 151 8.29 -6.22 5.05
N ILE A 152 8.99 -7.09 4.32
CA ILE A 152 8.43 -8.35 3.86
C ILE A 152 8.10 -9.19 5.09
N THR A 153 6.86 -9.66 5.18
CA THR A 153 6.32 -10.32 6.37
C THR A 153 5.65 -11.63 5.98
N VAL A 154 6.03 -12.69 6.66
CA VAL A 154 5.41 -14.02 6.53
C VAL A 154 4.34 -14.16 7.60
N VAL A 155 3.16 -14.56 7.16
CA VAL A 155 2.00 -14.79 8.01
C VAL A 155 1.40 -16.18 7.76
N ARG A 156 0.48 -16.60 8.60
CA ARG A 156 -0.53 -17.59 8.28
C ARG A 156 -1.84 -16.85 8.04
N ASP A 157 -2.46 -17.11 6.92
CA ASP A 157 -3.74 -16.49 6.55
C ASP A 157 -4.92 -17.01 7.41
N LYS A 158 -6.13 -16.58 7.10
CA LYS A 158 -7.34 -16.99 7.84
C LYS A 158 -7.66 -18.49 7.74
N LYS A 159 -7.08 -19.19 6.74
CA LYS A 159 -7.20 -20.64 6.55
C LYS A 159 -6.07 -21.40 7.23
N GLY A 160 -5.02 -20.71 7.64
CA GLY A 160 -3.80 -21.29 8.21
C GLY A 160 -2.71 -21.57 7.18
N ASP A 161 -2.92 -21.18 5.91
CA ASP A 161 -1.95 -21.35 4.85
C ASP A 161 -0.80 -20.34 4.97
N GLY A 162 0.39 -20.69 4.47
CA GLY A 162 1.52 -19.78 4.38
C GLY A 162 1.20 -18.64 3.42
N HIS A 163 1.55 -17.41 3.82
CA HIS A 163 1.26 -16.23 3.02
C HIS A 163 2.29 -15.14 3.27
N ALA A 164 2.57 -14.32 2.26
CA ALA A 164 3.46 -13.16 2.37
C ALA A 164 2.67 -11.86 2.18
N VAL A 165 2.99 -10.86 2.99
CA VAL A 165 2.39 -9.52 2.93
C VAL A 165 3.46 -8.44 3.09
N LEU A 166 3.20 -7.24 2.61
CA LEU A 166 4.06 -6.09 2.88
C LEU A 166 3.56 -5.35 4.12
N THR A 167 4.34 -5.37 5.19
CA THR A 167 4.09 -4.52 6.36
C THR A 167 4.76 -3.16 6.17
N VAL A 168 3.97 -2.09 6.30
CA VAL A 168 4.44 -0.72 6.28
C VAL A 168 4.42 -0.15 7.69
N LYS A 169 5.60 0.25 8.18
CA LYS A 169 5.76 0.90 9.48
C LYS A 169 5.59 2.41 9.37
N THR A 170 4.70 2.95 10.17
CA THR A 170 4.43 4.38 10.22
C THR A 170 4.51 4.90 11.66
N ASN A 171 4.61 6.21 11.82
CA ASN A 171 4.52 6.84 13.15
C ASN A 171 3.16 6.68 13.85
N ARG A 172 2.19 6.03 13.21
CA ARG A 172 0.84 5.76 13.76
C ARG A 172 0.51 4.28 13.87
N GLY A 173 1.51 3.39 13.65
CA GLY A 173 1.38 1.95 13.70
C GLY A 173 1.70 1.26 12.38
N GLU A 174 1.39 0.00 12.28
CA GLU A 174 1.74 -0.86 11.15
C GLU A 174 0.51 -1.17 10.30
N PHE A 175 0.68 -1.05 8.97
CA PHE A 175 -0.34 -1.34 7.98
C PHE A 175 0.12 -2.43 7.03
N VAL A 176 -0.81 -3.18 6.49
CA VAL A 176 -0.56 -4.32 5.60
C VAL A 176 -1.12 -4.04 4.22
N LEU A 177 -0.27 -4.24 3.21
CA LEU A 177 -0.63 -4.29 1.80
C LEU A 177 -0.60 -5.76 1.37
N ASP A 178 -1.69 -6.22 0.79
CA ASP A 178 -1.96 -7.64 0.56
C ASP A 178 -2.59 -7.84 -0.84
N ASN A 179 -2.31 -8.97 -1.48
CA ASN A 179 -2.95 -9.34 -2.75
C ASN A 179 -4.28 -10.09 -2.54
N GLN A 180 -4.52 -10.62 -1.34
CA GLN A 180 -5.79 -11.28 -0.99
C GLN A 180 -6.81 -10.30 -0.38
N GLU A 181 -6.39 -9.08 0.00
CA GLU A 181 -7.24 -8.08 0.64
C GLU A 181 -7.10 -6.73 -0.13
N PRO A 182 -8.19 -6.24 -0.75
CA PRO A 182 -8.12 -5.01 -1.51
C PRO A 182 -7.85 -3.77 -0.65
N GLN A 183 -8.21 -3.82 0.63
CA GLN A 183 -8.04 -2.70 1.54
C GLN A 183 -6.68 -2.77 2.25
N VAL A 184 -6.04 -1.62 2.40
CA VAL A 184 -4.91 -1.47 3.31
C VAL A 184 -5.43 -1.50 4.74
N LEU A 185 -5.08 -2.53 5.49
CA LEU A 185 -5.56 -2.76 6.85
C LEU A 185 -4.47 -2.50 7.89
N ALA A 186 -4.87 -2.09 9.09
CA ALA A 186 -4.01 -2.23 10.25
C ALA A 186 -3.67 -3.72 10.48
N TRP A 187 -2.44 -4.04 10.83
CA TRP A 187 -1.99 -5.42 10.98
C TRP A 187 -2.89 -6.24 11.95
N THR A 188 -3.41 -5.60 13.01
CA THR A 188 -4.33 -6.21 13.99
C THR A 188 -5.72 -6.49 13.44
N LYS A 189 -6.07 -5.96 12.26
CA LYS A 189 -7.38 -6.13 11.63
C LYS A 189 -7.37 -7.14 10.48
N THR A 190 -6.21 -7.70 10.14
CA THR A 190 -6.08 -8.68 9.04
C THR A 190 -6.69 -10.04 9.38
N GLY A 191 -6.73 -10.41 10.66
CA GLY A 191 -7.09 -11.75 11.11
C GLY A 191 -6.01 -12.81 10.83
N TYR A 192 -4.81 -12.39 10.47
CA TYR A 192 -3.68 -13.26 10.22
C TYR A 192 -2.87 -13.53 11.50
N ARG A 193 -2.20 -14.67 11.52
CA ARG A 193 -1.18 -14.96 12.52
C ARG A 193 0.19 -14.60 11.95
N PHE A 194 0.80 -13.57 12.50
CA PHE A 194 2.11 -13.09 12.09
C PHE A 194 3.20 -14.06 12.58
N VAL A 195 4.14 -14.44 11.72
CA VAL A 195 5.16 -15.44 12.01
C VAL A 195 6.53 -14.81 12.14
N LYS A 196 6.97 -14.13 11.07
CA LYS A 196 8.29 -13.47 11.02
C LYS A 196 8.28 -12.38 9.96
N ARG A 197 9.22 -11.45 10.08
CA ARG A 197 9.43 -10.41 9.06
C ARG A 197 10.88 -10.00 8.98
N GLN A 198 11.22 -9.22 7.98
CA GLN A 198 12.50 -8.53 7.90
C GLN A 198 12.69 -7.59 9.10
N SER A 199 13.94 -7.50 9.58
CA SER A 199 14.32 -6.46 10.54
C SER A 199 14.27 -5.09 9.88
N GLN A 200 13.86 -4.10 10.66
CA GLN A 200 13.83 -2.71 10.20
C GLN A 200 15.23 -2.14 9.94
N SER A 201 16.23 -2.62 10.69
CA SER A 201 17.60 -2.16 10.56
C SER A 201 18.43 -2.88 9.49
N ASP A 202 18.07 -4.13 9.19
CA ASP A 202 18.79 -4.95 8.20
C ASP A 202 17.80 -5.91 7.50
N PRO A 203 17.60 -5.80 6.19
CA PRO A 203 16.65 -6.65 5.45
C PRO A 203 17.06 -8.10 5.35
N ASN A 204 18.33 -8.42 5.59
CA ASN A 204 18.82 -9.80 5.58
C ASN A 204 18.63 -10.49 6.93
N VAL A 205 18.35 -9.71 7.98
CA VAL A 205 17.98 -10.23 9.29
C VAL A 205 16.46 -10.35 9.37
N TRP A 206 16.00 -11.51 9.75
CA TRP A 206 14.60 -11.79 10.00
C TRP A 206 14.35 -11.97 11.48
N VAL A 207 13.18 -11.56 11.93
CA VAL A 207 12.78 -11.61 13.34
C VAL A 207 11.42 -12.27 13.49
N ALA A 208 11.24 -13.06 14.52
CA ALA A 208 9.95 -13.61 14.88
C ALA A 208 8.98 -12.50 15.29
N LEU A 209 7.69 -12.70 15.07
CA LEU A 209 6.64 -11.81 15.52
C LEU A 209 5.78 -12.51 16.57
N GLY A 210 5.51 -11.82 17.68
CA GLY A 210 4.56 -12.24 18.69
C GLY A 210 3.12 -11.95 18.30
N GLU A 211 2.19 -12.57 19.02
CA GLU A 211 0.75 -12.27 18.92
C GLU A 211 0.47 -10.79 19.21
N PRO A 212 -0.59 -10.20 18.62
CA PRO A 212 -1.02 -8.85 18.95
C PRO A 212 -1.30 -8.74 20.44
N GLN A 213 -0.63 -7.85 21.14
CA GLN A 213 -0.99 -7.54 22.51
C GLN A 213 -2.37 -6.88 22.52
N GLY A 214 -3.40 -7.59 22.94
CA GLY A 214 -4.76 -7.04 23.04
C GLY A 214 -5.92 -8.00 22.77
N ALA A 215 -5.67 -9.23 22.33
CA ALA A 215 -6.72 -10.23 22.43
C ALA A 215 -6.90 -10.60 23.94
N PRO A 216 -8.06 -10.32 24.55
CA PRO A 216 -8.30 -10.79 25.90
C PRO A 216 -8.19 -12.31 25.89
N ALA A 217 -7.34 -12.86 26.74
CA ALA A 217 -7.33 -14.29 27.00
C ALA A 217 -8.75 -14.67 27.46
N THR A 218 -9.51 -15.32 26.59
CA THR A 218 -10.75 -15.96 27.01
C THR A 218 -10.36 -17.11 27.90
N VAL A 219 -10.31 -16.85 29.22
CA VAL A 219 -10.27 -17.91 30.21
C VAL A 219 -11.64 -18.57 30.15
N SER A 220 -11.72 -19.69 29.43
CA SER A 220 -12.88 -20.57 29.48
C SER A 220 -12.88 -21.19 30.89
N ALA A 221 -13.64 -20.61 31.82
CA ALA A 221 -13.94 -21.28 33.07
C ALA A 221 -14.78 -22.52 32.73
N ARG A 222 -14.26 -23.70 33.10
CA ARG A 222 -15.01 -24.95 33.18
C ARG A 222 -15.83 -24.99 34.48
#